data_7f329b3e8ec9f2e6bbb80b5a2f96875d
#
_entry.id   7f329b3e8ec9f2e6bbb80b5a2f96875d
#
_cell.length_a   1.000
_cell.length_b   1.000
_cell.length_c   1.000
_cell.angle_alpha   90.00
_cell.angle_beta   90.00
_cell.angle_gamma   90.00
#
_symmetry.space_group_name_H-M   'P 1'
#
loop_
_entity.id
_entity.type
_entity.pdbx_description
1 polymer ?
#
loop_
_entity_poly.entity_id
_entity_poly.type
_entity_poly.pdbx_seq_one_letter_code
_entity_poly.pdbx_strand_id
1 'polypeptide(L)'
;MTRVLAPLFAAIVAAIALAGTAQAIPDQGTPEFDNYMQGLQRNGYNLNPDTAWRVAHQACHGGLMGYIGVEMSAQGVIGVGAQQRVMDVARKYACPVQ
;
A
#
# COMPACT_ATOMS: atom_id res chain seq x y z
N MET A 1 -17.91 -5.40 38.04
CA MET A 1 -17.65 -6.59 37.23
C MET A 1 -18.00 -6.36 35.76
N THR A 2 -19.22 -5.97 35.49
CA THR A 2 -19.64 -5.73 34.11
C THR A 2 -18.87 -4.62 33.42
N ARG A 3 -18.38 -3.64 34.16
CA ARG A 3 -17.59 -2.56 33.63
C ARG A 3 -16.29 -3.01 32.99
N VAL A 4 -15.71 -4.09 33.54
CA VAL A 4 -14.46 -4.64 33.02
C VAL A 4 -14.69 -5.35 31.70
N LEU A 5 -15.82 -6.03 31.57
CA LEU A 5 -16.13 -6.78 30.36
C LEU A 5 -16.35 -5.87 29.17
N ALA A 6 -17.02 -4.73 29.35
CA ALA A 6 -17.30 -3.83 28.26
C ALA A 6 -16.01 -3.32 27.57
N PRO A 7 -14.98 -2.87 28.30
CA PRO A 7 -13.73 -2.49 27.65
C PRO A 7 -13.05 -3.66 26.92
N LEU A 8 -13.16 -4.87 27.46
CA LEU A 8 -12.59 -6.04 26.82
C LEU A 8 -13.28 -6.33 25.48
N PHE A 9 -14.58 -6.21 25.45
CA PHE A 9 -15.32 -6.39 24.20
C PHE A 9 -14.91 -5.36 23.16
N ALA A 10 -14.80 -4.12 23.57
CA ALA A 10 -14.39 -3.05 22.66
C ALA A 10 -13.00 -3.33 22.07
N ALA A 11 -12.08 -3.81 22.91
CA ALA A 11 -10.73 -4.13 22.45
C ALA A 11 -10.73 -5.28 21.43
N ILE A 12 -11.54 -6.31 21.69
CA ILE A 12 -11.63 -7.44 20.79
C ILE A 12 -12.19 -7.02 19.43
N VAL A 13 -13.24 -6.21 19.44
CA VAL A 13 -13.85 -5.72 18.21
C VAL A 13 -12.84 -4.88 17.43
N ALA A 14 -12.10 -4.03 18.10
CA ALA A 14 -11.09 -3.20 17.45
C ALA A 14 -10.00 -4.06 16.82
N ALA A 15 -9.56 -5.12 17.51
CA ALA A 15 -8.56 -6.02 16.98
C ALA A 15 -9.05 -6.74 15.72
N ILE A 16 -10.30 -7.18 15.72
CA ILE A 16 -10.88 -7.83 14.55
C ILE A 16 -10.96 -6.86 13.37
N ALA A 17 -11.39 -5.63 13.62
CA ALA A 17 -11.48 -4.62 12.59
C ALA A 17 -10.09 -4.32 12.00
N LEU A 18 -9.07 -4.21 12.85
CA LEU A 18 -7.70 -4.00 12.39
C LEU A 18 -7.21 -5.17 11.55
N ALA A 19 -7.49 -6.38 11.97
CA ALA A 19 -7.10 -7.56 11.21
C ALA A 19 -7.78 -7.59 9.84
N GLY A 20 -9.05 -7.20 9.79
CA GLY A 20 -9.77 -7.12 8.52
C GLY A 20 -9.22 -6.05 7.60
N THR A 21 -8.88 -4.88 8.14
CA THR A 21 -8.35 -3.79 7.33
C THR A 21 -6.88 -4.00 6.97
N ALA A 22 -6.14 -4.79 7.75
CA ALA A 22 -4.72 -5.06 7.48
C ALA A 22 -4.53 -5.81 6.16
N GLN A 23 -5.57 -6.41 5.61
CA GLN A 23 -5.54 -7.05 4.31
C GLN A 23 -5.70 -6.07 3.16
N ALA A 24 -6.13 -4.86 3.42
CA ALA A 24 -6.45 -3.89 2.39
C ALA A 24 -5.28 -2.97 2.12
N ILE A 25 -5.13 -2.61 0.84
CA ILE A 25 -4.20 -1.59 0.43
C ILE A 25 -4.82 -0.24 0.78
N PRO A 26 -4.03 0.74 1.26
CA PRO A 26 -4.58 2.05 1.59
C PRO A 26 -5.25 2.70 0.39
N ASP A 27 -6.42 3.26 0.61
CA ASP A 27 -7.13 3.99 -0.44
C ASP A 27 -6.49 5.35 -0.64
N GLN A 28 -6.64 5.87 -1.86
CA GLN A 28 -6.24 7.23 -2.18
C GLN A 28 -6.97 8.20 -1.25
N GLY A 29 -6.28 9.23 -0.82
CA GLY A 29 -6.84 10.22 0.09
C GLY A 29 -6.69 9.89 1.57
N THR A 30 -6.08 8.76 1.90
CA THR A 30 -5.80 8.42 3.30
C THR A 30 -4.37 8.82 3.67
N PRO A 31 -4.08 9.04 4.98
CA PRO A 31 -2.71 9.32 5.40
C PRO A 31 -1.72 8.22 5.05
N GLU A 32 -2.16 6.97 5.08
CA GLU A 32 -1.31 5.84 4.73
C GLU A 32 -0.93 5.89 3.26
N PHE A 33 -1.86 6.23 2.41
CA PHE A 33 -1.57 6.40 0.98
C PHE A 33 -0.63 7.57 0.75
N ASP A 34 -0.82 8.67 1.48
CA ASP A 34 0.07 9.82 1.40
C ASP A 34 1.50 9.46 1.79
N ASN A 35 1.68 8.65 2.83
CA ASN A 35 2.99 8.14 3.22
C ASN A 35 3.65 7.35 2.10
N TYR A 36 2.88 6.50 1.45
CA TYR A 36 3.37 5.74 0.31
C TYR A 36 3.79 6.66 -0.83
N MET A 37 2.96 7.65 -1.17
CA MET A 37 3.30 8.61 -2.22
C MET A 37 4.57 9.39 -1.89
N GLN A 38 4.73 9.80 -0.63
CA GLN A 38 5.95 10.47 -0.18
C GLN A 38 7.16 9.54 -0.27
N GLY A 39 6.98 8.27 0.05
CA GLY A 39 8.03 7.27 -0.10
C GLY A 39 8.50 7.16 -1.54
N LEU A 40 7.58 7.14 -2.48
CA LEU A 40 7.92 7.15 -3.90
C LEU A 40 8.71 8.41 -4.27
N GLN A 41 8.22 9.57 -3.85
CA GLN A 41 8.86 10.84 -4.17
C GLN A 41 10.28 10.95 -3.58
N ARG A 42 10.45 10.48 -2.34
CA ARG A 42 11.78 10.46 -1.71
C ARG A 42 12.77 9.60 -2.47
N ASN A 43 12.28 8.59 -3.17
CA ASN A 43 13.12 7.73 -4.00
C ASN A 43 13.22 8.19 -5.45
N GLY A 44 12.68 9.37 -5.75
CA GLY A 44 12.80 9.96 -7.07
C GLY A 44 11.76 9.52 -8.07
N TYR A 45 10.66 8.90 -7.62
CA TYR A 45 9.61 8.41 -8.51
C TYR A 45 8.36 9.27 -8.38
N ASN A 46 7.89 9.79 -9.52
CA ASN A 46 6.69 10.61 -9.59
C ASN A 46 5.62 9.89 -10.38
N LEU A 47 4.88 9.02 -9.71
CA LEU A 47 3.74 8.34 -10.29
C LEU A 47 2.47 9.11 -9.93
N ASN A 48 1.49 9.12 -10.84
CA ASN A 48 0.20 9.67 -10.45
C ASN A 48 -0.49 8.72 -9.47
N PRO A 49 -1.45 9.22 -8.67
CA PRO A 49 -2.04 8.41 -7.61
C PRO A 49 -2.73 7.13 -8.10
N ASP A 50 -3.37 7.19 -9.26
CA ASP A 50 -4.05 6.01 -9.80
C ASP A 50 -3.07 4.91 -10.16
N THR A 51 -1.98 5.26 -10.83
CA THR A 51 -0.93 4.29 -11.15
C THR A 51 -0.26 3.79 -9.89
N ALA A 52 0.03 4.67 -8.94
CA ALA A 52 0.65 4.28 -7.67
C ALA A 52 -0.23 3.27 -6.93
N TRP A 53 -1.54 3.47 -6.93
CA TRP A 53 -2.46 2.54 -6.31
C TRP A 53 -2.44 1.17 -7.00
N ARG A 54 -2.47 1.16 -8.32
CA ARG A 54 -2.41 -0.11 -9.07
C ARG A 54 -1.07 -0.82 -8.87
N VAL A 55 0.02 -0.07 -8.80
CA VAL A 55 1.34 -0.65 -8.50
C VAL A 55 1.32 -1.30 -7.12
N ALA A 56 0.76 -0.64 -6.13
CA ALA A 56 0.64 -1.19 -4.78
C ALA A 56 -0.19 -2.47 -4.78
N HIS A 57 -1.31 -2.45 -5.48
CA HIS A 57 -2.17 -3.62 -5.60
C HIS A 57 -1.39 -4.80 -6.16
N GLN A 58 -0.65 -4.56 -7.24
CA GLN A 58 0.15 -5.58 -7.88
C GLN A 58 1.27 -6.08 -6.97
N ALA A 59 1.97 -5.16 -6.33
CA ALA A 59 3.10 -5.50 -5.45
C ALA A 59 2.66 -6.33 -4.25
N CYS A 60 1.52 -5.97 -3.66
CA CYS A 60 1.05 -6.63 -2.46
C CYS A 60 0.42 -8.00 -2.74
N HIS A 61 -0.13 -8.17 -3.92
CA HIS A 61 -0.78 -9.42 -4.31
C HIS A 61 0.07 -10.33 -5.19
N GLY A 62 1.30 -9.88 -5.53
CA GLY A 62 2.25 -10.73 -6.22
C GLY A 62 1.93 -10.99 -7.68
N GLY A 63 1.40 -10.02 -8.39
CA GLY A 63 1.10 -10.18 -9.80
C GLY A 63 2.27 -9.93 -10.71
N LEU A 64 2.04 -10.12 -12.01
CA LEU A 64 3.06 -9.87 -13.03
C LEU A 64 3.17 -8.39 -13.35
N MET A 65 4.37 -7.98 -13.73
CA MET A 65 4.68 -6.58 -14.01
C MET A 65 4.09 -6.04 -15.31
N GLY A 66 3.77 -6.90 -16.26
CA GLY A 66 3.50 -6.55 -17.64
C GLY A 66 2.74 -5.25 -17.86
N TYR A 67 1.46 -5.24 -17.52
CA TYR A 67 0.61 -4.08 -17.75
C TYR A 67 1.04 -2.87 -16.90
N ILE A 68 1.36 -3.13 -15.64
CA ILE A 68 1.80 -2.09 -14.70
C ILE A 68 3.14 -1.52 -15.14
N GLY A 69 4.01 -2.36 -15.71
CA GLY A 69 5.28 -1.90 -16.24
C GLY A 69 5.10 -0.88 -17.36
N VAL A 70 4.12 -1.09 -18.23
CA VAL A 70 3.81 -0.13 -19.29
C VAL A 70 3.36 1.21 -18.70
N GLU A 71 2.48 1.18 -17.70
CA GLU A 71 2.04 2.41 -17.03
C GLU A 71 3.19 3.15 -16.38
N MET A 72 4.07 2.43 -15.67
CA MET A 72 5.24 3.03 -15.04
C MET A 72 6.17 3.67 -16.06
N SER A 73 6.39 2.97 -17.18
CA SER A 73 7.23 3.50 -18.25
C SER A 73 6.67 4.80 -18.83
N ALA A 74 5.36 4.87 -18.98
CA ALA A 74 4.69 6.07 -19.48
C ALA A 74 4.89 7.26 -18.54
N GLN A 75 5.18 7.02 -17.29
CA GLN A 75 5.38 8.07 -16.28
C GLN A 75 6.85 8.23 -15.89
N GLY A 76 7.75 7.71 -16.70
CA GLY A 76 9.18 7.95 -16.53
C GLY A 76 9.92 6.91 -15.71
N VAL A 77 9.24 5.87 -15.23
CA VAL A 77 9.90 4.78 -14.52
C VAL A 77 10.23 3.69 -15.54
N ILE A 78 11.42 3.79 -16.11
CA ILE A 78 11.81 2.99 -17.25
C ILE A 78 12.87 1.97 -16.81
N GLY A 79 12.71 0.74 -17.28
CA GLY A 79 13.64 -0.34 -16.99
C GLY A 79 13.21 -1.20 -15.82
N VAL A 80 13.58 -2.47 -15.90
CA VAL A 80 13.17 -3.47 -14.91
C VAL A 80 13.68 -3.11 -13.53
N GLY A 81 14.92 -2.63 -13.43
CA GLY A 81 15.50 -2.28 -12.14
C GLY A 81 14.75 -1.16 -11.43
N ALA A 82 14.40 -0.10 -12.19
CA ALA A 82 13.65 1.02 -11.61
C ALA A 82 12.25 0.58 -11.21
N GLN A 83 11.60 -0.22 -12.03
CA GLN A 83 10.26 -0.72 -11.74
C GLN A 83 10.24 -1.63 -10.53
N GLN A 84 11.27 -2.46 -10.37
CA GLN A 84 11.40 -3.30 -9.18
C GLN A 84 11.58 -2.46 -7.91
N ARG A 85 12.33 -1.37 -7.99
CA ARG A 85 12.49 -0.48 -6.85
C ARG A 85 11.18 0.19 -6.46
N VAL A 86 10.36 0.57 -7.45
CA VAL A 86 9.01 1.09 -7.18
C VAL A 86 8.16 0.05 -6.48
N MET A 87 8.22 -1.20 -6.96
CA MET A 87 7.49 -2.29 -6.30
C MET A 87 7.97 -2.51 -4.86
N ASP A 88 9.26 -2.37 -4.61
CA ASP A 88 9.81 -2.50 -3.26
C ASP A 88 9.31 -1.38 -2.34
N VAL A 89 9.24 -0.16 -2.85
CA VAL A 89 8.66 0.96 -2.09
C VAL A 89 7.19 0.68 -1.78
N ALA A 90 6.45 0.18 -2.75
CA ALA A 90 5.05 -0.17 -2.55
C ALA A 90 4.89 -1.23 -1.46
N ARG A 91 5.72 -2.26 -1.48
CA ARG A 91 5.67 -3.30 -0.45
C ARG A 91 5.97 -2.75 0.93
N LYS A 92 6.90 -1.82 1.01
CA LYS A 92 7.31 -1.25 2.29
C LYS A 92 6.22 -0.35 2.90
N TYR A 93 5.57 0.46 2.08
CA TYR A 93 4.67 1.51 2.58
C TYR A 93 3.18 1.21 2.38
N ALA A 94 2.84 0.41 1.39
CA ALA A 94 1.44 0.21 1.03
C ALA A 94 0.91 -1.18 1.36
N CYS A 95 1.77 -2.18 1.45
CA CYS A 95 1.29 -3.52 1.77
C CYS A 95 1.00 -3.66 3.25
N PRO A 96 -0.04 -4.42 3.61
CA PRO A 96 -0.31 -4.69 5.02
C PRO A 96 0.85 -5.40 5.69
N VAL A 97 0.93 -5.26 6.99
CA VAL A 97 1.95 -5.95 7.79
C VAL A 97 1.76 -7.46 7.64
N GLN A 98 2.86 -8.15 7.43
CA GLN A 98 2.85 -9.59 7.19
C GLN A 98 3.37 -10.38 8.36
#